data_662cc32a12d4dab66a7468405435bd39
#
_entry.id   662cc32a12d4dab66a7468405435bd39
#
_cell.length_a   1.000
_cell.length_b   1.000
_cell.length_c   1.000
_cell.angle_alpha   90.00
_cell.angle_beta   90.00
_cell.angle_gamma   90.00
#
_symmetry.space_group_name_H-M   'P 1'
#
loop_
_entity.id
_entity.type
_entity.pdbx_description
1 polymer ?
#
loop_
_entity_poly.entity_id
_entity_poly.type
_entity_poly.pdbx_seq_one_letter_code
_entity_poly.pdbx_strand_id
1 'polypeptide(L)'
;MGILKERNAVISVSNKEGLDRIGNFLISNNFKIFGTLGTKSFLESHGVQCESVEKITGNPEILGGRVKTLSASLSAGILAKDRDDGDLKKFGYIPIDLIYVELYDFIGAYLNSKEDLVEFIDIGGVTLLRGGAKNFQRVITVAGKSAMERVMSEMKEGEVSLELRKSLAADVFRMTSVYDYAISQWLDGKGSAFSIGGMEFTKLRYGENPHQDAHSYNLFLPFFDILKVGKEVSFNNILDAWGAWELALRLGKGSSTVVKHTAPCGAAIGANSIERAYETDSVSAYGGILAHNGVIDSNHVSFLKDKYLEVIIATDYDRAAFEQLDKKKNLRLLRGKEEVYTIPDIRSVGNIILVQDWNKKSELQVEPKTGSPTDEILADVRFGWEVVKSIKSNAVAIVKDGWLLSSGGGQPNRVDSVKLALSRAKNLGRIDESATLVSDGFFPFADSVELIRESGITNVAAPLGSIRDSEVLEHAQKSGMKFIGIRERAFRH
;
A
#
# COMPACT_ATOMS: atom_id res chain seq x y z
N MET A 1 11.84 52.80 8.48
CA MET A 1 12.24 51.50 7.95
C MET A 1 13.26 50.91 8.90
N GLY A 2 12.86 50.03 9.79
CA GLY A 2 13.83 49.34 10.66
C GLY A 2 14.68 48.41 9.78
N ILE A 3 15.99 48.42 9.98
CA ILE A 3 16.91 47.49 9.32
C ILE A 3 16.49 46.09 9.79
N LEU A 4 15.92 45.31 8.90
CA LEU A 4 15.59 43.91 9.19
C LEU A 4 16.87 43.18 9.56
N LYS A 5 16.92 42.56 10.73
CA LYS A 5 18.07 41.79 11.20
C LYS A 5 18.36 40.68 10.17
N GLU A 6 19.62 40.58 9.73
CA GLU A 6 20.08 39.53 8.84
C GLU A 6 19.80 38.16 9.50
N ARG A 7 19.18 37.24 8.77
CA ARG A 7 18.82 35.89 9.21
C ARG A 7 19.71 34.87 8.52
N ASN A 8 20.00 33.75 9.16
CA ASN A 8 20.87 32.71 8.62
C ASN A 8 20.08 31.49 8.24
N ALA A 9 20.21 31.04 6.99
CA ALA A 9 19.62 29.83 6.48
C ALA A 9 20.68 28.78 6.16
N VAL A 10 20.47 27.53 6.59
CA VAL A 10 21.32 26.40 6.23
C VAL A 10 20.54 25.50 5.26
N ILE A 11 21.15 25.22 4.11
CA ILE A 11 20.55 24.41 3.04
C ILE A 11 21.41 23.18 2.76
N SER A 12 20.82 22.00 2.87
CA SER A 12 21.43 20.73 2.51
C SER A 12 20.40 19.87 1.79
N VAL A 13 20.43 19.87 0.46
CA VAL A 13 19.43 19.16 -0.36
C VAL A 13 20.12 18.22 -1.33
N SER A 14 19.55 17.02 -1.53
CA SER A 14 19.99 16.03 -2.51
C SER A 14 19.51 16.41 -3.92
N ASN A 15 18.23 16.73 -4.08
CA ASN A 15 17.65 17.22 -5.34
C ASN A 15 17.81 18.73 -5.47
N LYS A 16 18.25 19.21 -6.63
CA LYS A 16 18.50 20.63 -6.91
C LYS A 16 17.39 21.30 -7.71
N GLU A 17 16.34 20.59 -8.08
CA GLU A 17 15.25 21.13 -8.91
C GLU A 17 14.52 22.28 -8.23
N GLY A 18 14.57 23.47 -8.84
CA GLY A 18 13.94 24.70 -8.33
C GLY A 18 14.63 25.33 -7.12
N LEU A 19 15.84 24.87 -6.78
CA LEU A 19 16.62 25.41 -5.67
C LEU A 19 17.07 26.85 -5.90
N ASP A 20 17.32 27.24 -7.15
CA ASP A 20 17.63 28.62 -7.56
C ASP A 20 16.48 29.59 -7.20
N ARG A 21 15.24 29.22 -7.46
CA ARG A 21 14.04 29.98 -7.09
C ARG A 21 13.92 30.14 -5.57
N ILE A 22 14.16 29.06 -4.84
CA ILE A 22 14.16 29.06 -3.37
C ILE A 22 15.27 29.95 -2.83
N GLY A 23 16.46 29.83 -3.38
CA GLY A 23 17.62 30.68 -2.99
C GLY A 23 17.34 32.15 -3.20
N ASN A 24 16.85 32.54 -4.38
CA ASN A 24 16.48 33.93 -4.67
C ASN A 24 15.38 34.44 -3.72
N PHE A 25 14.40 33.62 -3.41
CA PHE A 25 13.36 33.97 -2.45
C PHE A 25 13.94 34.24 -1.05
N LEU A 26 14.83 33.38 -0.57
CA LEU A 26 15.46 33.55 0.74
C LEU A 26 16.33 34.84 0.80
N ILE A 27 17.12 35.09 -0.24
CA ILE A 27 17.91 36.33 -0.32
C ILE A 27 16.99 37.56 -0.29
N SER A 28 15.90 37.57 -1.07
CA SER A 28 14.94 38.70 -1.08
C SER A 28 14.22 38.90 0.26
N ASN A 29 14.21 37.88 1.12
CA ASN A 29 13.68 37.91 2.48
C ASN A 29 14.77 38.08 3.56
N ASN A 30 15.92 38.63 3.18
CA ASN A 30 17.03 38.97 4.05
C ASN A 30 17.69 37.79 4.78
N PHE A 31 17.74 36.63 4.10
CA PHE A 31 18.50 35.47 4.57
C PHE A 31 19.89 35.43 3.94
N LYS A 32 20.88 35.18 4.75
CA LYS A 32 22.20 34.74 4.33
C LYS A 32 22.20 33.22 4.24
N ILE A 33 22.58 32.68 3.09
CA ILE A 33 22.49 31.26 2.81
C ILE A 33 23.85 30.60 3.03
N PHE A 34 23.83 29.47 3.75
CA PHE A 34 24.95 28.56 3.93
C PHE A 34 24.60 27.20 3.38
N GLY A 35 25.37 26.71 2.42
CA GLY A 35 25.12 25.43 1.73
C GLY A 35 26.25 24.43 1.93
N THR A 36 25.92 23.15 1.91
CA THR A 36 26.91 22.09 1.67
C THR A 36 27.54 22.27 0.29
N LEU A 37 28.71 21.69 0.05
CA LEU A 37 29.51 21.94 -1.16
C LEU A 37 28.69 21.83 -2.47
N GLY A 38 27.93 20.73 -2.65
CA GLY A 38 27.10 20.55 -3.85
C GLY A 38 25.93 21.54 -3.93
N THR A 39 25.34 21.93 -2.80
CA THR A 39 24.28 22.95 -2.72
C THR A 39 24.81 24.33 -3.07
N LYS A 40 25.95 24.70 -2.49
CA LYS A 40 26.63 25.96 -2.77
C LYS A 40 26.99 26.08 -4.25
N SER A 41 27.69 25.09 -4.81
CA SER A 41 28.11 25.09 -6.22
C SER A 41 26.92 25.27 -7.17
N PHE A 42 25.80 24.60 -6.89
CA PHE A 42 24.59 24.77 -7.69
C PHE A 42 24.04 26.20 -7.62
N LEU A 43 23.85 26.73 -6.40
CA LEU A 43 23.30 28.08 -6.20
C LEU A 43 24.16 29.15 -6.86
N GLU A 44 25.49 29.11 -6.66
CA GLU A 44 26.43 30.06 -7.27
C GLU A 44 26.41 29.98 -8.80
N SER A 45 26.31 28.78 -9.39
CA SER A 45 26.21 28.63 -10.85
C SER A 45 24.92 29.24 -11.44
N HIS A 46 23.90 29.45 -10.60
CA HIS A 46 22.62 30.09 -10.96
C HIS A 46 22.53 31.55 -10.45
N GLY A 47 23.66 32.15 -10.07
CA GLY A 47 23.73 33.56 -9.66
C GLY A 47 23.18 33.86 -8.26
N VAL A 48 22.92 32.82 -7.43
CA VAL A 48 22.47 33.00 -6.05
C VAL A 48 23.66 32.98 -5.09
N GLN A 49 23.79 34.01 -4.27
CA GLN A 49 24.86 34.08 -3.26
C GLN A 49 24.67 33.00 -2.20
N CYS A 50 25.71 32.18 -1.99
CA CYS A 50 25.69 31.09 -1.01
C CYS A 50 27.09 30.90 -0.42
N GLU A 51 27.20 30.96 0.88
CA GLU A 51 28.46 30.65 1.57
C GLU A 51 28.57 29.15 1.85
N SER A 52 29.82 28.67 2.05
CA SER A 52 30.01 27.28 2.49
C SER A 52 29.58 27.12 3.95
N VAL A 53 28.91 26.03 4.27
CA VAL A 53 28.59 25.63 5.64
C VAL A 53 29.87 25.47 6.48
N GLU A 54 31.02 25.24 5.87
CA GLU A 54 32.34 25.18 6.53
C GLU A 54 32.68 26.47 7.31
N LYS A 55 32.15 27.62 6.88
CA LYS A 55 32.31 28.87 7.63
C LYS A 55 31.63 28.82 9.01
N ILE A 56 30.62 28.00 9.17
CA ILE A 56 29.93 27.78 10.45
C ILE A 56 30.56 26.62 11.20
N THR A 57 30.83 25.50 10.52
CA THR A 57 31.36 24.30 11.16
C THR A 57 32.81 24.44 11.59
N GLY A 58 33.57 25.28 10.91
CA GLY A 58 35.02 25.47 11.11
C GLY A 58 35.85 24.31 10.53
N ASN A 59 35.24 23.36 9.87
CA ASN A 59 35.91 22.18 9.31
C ASN A 59 35.46 21.93 7.86
N PRO A 60 36.38 21.52 6.98
CA PRO A 60 36.02 21.10 5.62
C PRO A 60 35.15 19.80 5.63
N GLU A 61 34.52 19.52 4.51
CA GLU A 61 33.90 18.23 4.30
C GLU A 61 34.97 17.12 4.28
N ILE A 62 34.82 16.09 5.11
CA ILE A 62 35.75 14.96 5.23
C ILE A 62 35.06 13.63 5.04
N LEU A 63 35.83 12.55 4.91
CA LEU A 63 35.36 11.19 4.73
C LEU A 63 34.40 11.04 3.53
N GLY A 64 34.74 11.67 2.40
CA GLY A 64 33.91 11.62 1.20
C GLY A 64 32.54 12.32 1.35
N GLY A 65 32.48 13.35 2.24
CA GLY A 65 31.22 14.11 2.48
C GLY A 65 30.29 13.48 3.53
N ARG A 66 30.69 12.38 4.19
CA ARG A 66 29.91 11.80 5.30
C ARG A 66 29.90 12.69 6.54
N VAL A 67 30.92 13.54 6.73
CA VAL A 67 31.01 14.53 7.80
C VAL A 67 31.13 15.91 7.18
N LYS A 68 30.04 16.68 7.19
CA LYS A 68 29.97 18.04 6.63
C LYS A 68 29.13 18.99 7.47
N THR A 69 28.11 18.49 8.18
CA THR A 69 27.20 19.31 9.00
C THR A 69 27.23 18.95 10.48
N LEU A 70 27.93 17.88 10.84
CA LEU A 70 28.05 17.45 12.25
C LEU A 70 29.12 18.32 12.96
N SER A 71 28.66 19.37 13.63
CA SER A 71 29.55 20.24 14.41
C SER A 71 28.84 20.82 15.63
N ALA A 72 29.64 21.17 16.67
CA ALA A 72 29.13 21.82 17.87
C ALA A 72 28.59 23.23 17.55
N SER A 73 29.28 23.97 16.70
CA SER A 73 28.93 25.34 16.30
C SER A 73 27.58 25.42 15.59
N LEU A 74 27.35 24.52 14.58
CA LEU A 74 26.10 24.45 13.85
C LEU A 74 24.96 24.00 14.75
N SER A 75 25.19 22.95 15.57
CA SER A 75 24.21 22.45 16.52
C SER A 75 23.83 23.51 17.57
N ALA A 76 24.81 24.29 18.10
CA ALA A 76 24.54 25.36 19.02
C ALA A 76 23.71 26.48 18.36
N GLY A 77 24.06 26.90 17.13
CA GLY A 77 23.28 27.91 16.38
C GLY A 77 21.82 27.51 16.15
N ILE A 78 21.56 26.22 15.93
CA ILE A 78 20.21 25.64 15.74
C ILE A 78 19.44 25.54 17.08
N LEU A 79 20.10 25.09 18.14
CA LEU A 79 19.44 24.77 19.43
C LEU A 79 19.34 25.95 20.39
N ALA A 80 20.08 27.03 20.13
CA ALA A 80 20.07 28.22 20.99
C ALA A 80 18.68 28.84 21.08
N LYS A 81 18.32 29.30 22.29
CA LYS A 81 17.15 30.11 22.58
C LYS A 81 17.59 31.57 22.67
N ASP A 82 16.67 32.52 22.65
CA ASP A 82 17.00 33.98 22.72
C ASP A 82 17.88 34.33 23.92
N ARG A 83 17.69 33.68 25.05
CA ARG A 83 18.52 33.86 26.27
C ARG A 83 19.96 33.37 26.13
N ASP A 84 20.25 32.55 25.13
CA ASP A 84 21.55 31.89 24.93
C ASP A 84 22.47 32.70 23.97
N ASP A 85 22.04 33.88 23.48
CA ASP A 85 22.78 34.73 22.58
C ASP A 85 24.18 35.14 23.14
N GLY A 86 24.28 35.24 24.45
CA GLY A 86 25.56 35.50 25.15
C GLY A 86 26.58 34.39 24.98
N ASP A 87 26.10 33.13 25.08
CA ASP A 87 26.97 31.96 24.89
C ASP A 87 27.38 31.79 23.44
N LEU A 88 26.48 32.01 22.48
CA LEU A 88 26.83 31.98 21.05
C LEU A 88 27.94 32.99 20.74
N LYS A 89 27.81 34.24 21.22
CA LYS A 89 28.82 35.29 21.03
C LYS A 89 30.16 34.90 21.65
N LYS A 90 30.16 34.34 22.87
CA LYS A 90 31.37 33.90 23.57
C LYS A 90 32.18 32.88 22.78
N PHE A 91 31.50 31.98 22.05
CA PHE A 91 32.18 30.97 21.23
C PHE A 91 32.32 31.37 19.77
N GLY A 92 31.88 32.58 19.37
CA GLY A 92 31.91 33.01 17.97
C GLY A 92 30.92 32.27 17.06
N TYR A 93 29.87 31.70 17.63
CA TYR A 93 28.84 30.95 16.88
C TYR A 93 27.71 31.88 16.45
N ILE A 94 27.08 31.55 15.32
CA ILE A 94 25.96 32.31 14.78
C ILE A 94 24.64 31.57 14.96
N PRO A 95 23.53 32.29 15.22
CA PRO A 95 22.20 31.68 15.26
C PRO A 95 21.76 31.25 13.87
N ILE A 96 21.03 30.16 13.79
CA ILE A 96 20.41 29.66 12.55
C ILE A 96 18.90 29.84 12.66
N ASP A 97 18.30 30.53 11.69
CA ASP A 97 16.88 30.89 11.70
C ASP A 97 16.04 30.02 10.78
N LEU A 98 16.65 29.43 9.74
CA LEU A 98 15.99 28.52 8.83
C LEU A 98 16.92 27.34 8.48
N ILE A 99 16.33 26.14 8.43
CA ILE A 99 16.96 24.91 7.94
C ILE A 99 16.11 24.35 6.82
N TYR A 100 16.70 24.14 5.64
CA TYR A 100 16.06 23.43 4.53
C TYR A 100 16.89 22.21 4.16
N VAL A 101 16.31 21.02 4.36
CA VAL A 101 16.98 19.75 4.11
C VAL A 101 16.08 18.84 3.27
N GLU A 102 16.68 18.22 2.28
CA GLU A 102 16.14 17.02 1.61
C GLU A 102 17.12 15.88 1.88
N LEU A 103 16.64 14.83 2.53
CA LEU A 103 17.43 13.64 2.85
C LEU A 103 17.81 12.89 1.56
N TYR A 104 18.82 12.05 1.64
CA TYR A 104 19.10 11.10 0.59
C TYR A 104 17.89 10.18 0.38
N ASP A 105 17.59 9.86 -0.88
CA ASP A 105 16.47 9.01 -1.25
C ASP A 105 16.80 7.53 -1.02
N PHE A 106 16.86 7.13 0.25
CA PHE A 106 17.09 5.74 0.64
C PHE A 106 16.00 4.82 0.11
N ILE A 107 14.73 5.23 0.19
CA ILE A 107 13.59 4.41 -0.23
C ILE A 107 13.66 4.19 -1.74
N GLY A 108 13.88 5.22 -2.53
CA GLY A 108 14.05 5.08 -3.97
C GLY A 108 15.28 4.26 -4.36
N ALA A 109 16.40 4.41 -3.64
CA ALA A 109 17.59 3.59 -3.86
C ALA A 109 17.32 2.11 -3.56
N TYR A 110 16.64 1.80 -2.48
CA TYR A 110 16.23 0.46 -2.09
C TYR A 110 15.30 -0.19 -3.14
N LEU A 111 14.26 0.53 -3.55
CA LEU A 111 13.30 0.06 -4.55
C LEU A 111 13.94 -0.19 -5.93
N ASN A 112 14.94 0.61 -6.29
CA ASN A 112 15.66 0.46 -7.55
C ASN A 112 16.88 -0.47 -7.44
N SER A 113 17.01 -1.25 -6.35
CA SER A 113 18.09 -2.21 -6.12
C SER A 113 19.48 -1.61 -6.33
N LYS A 114 19.71 -0.38 -5.84
CA LYS A 114 21.00 0.27 -5.93
C LYS A 114 22.04 -0.50 -5.13
N GLU A 115 23.26 -0.54 -5.64
CA GLU A 115 24.41 -1.02 -4.88
C GLU A 115 24.75 -0.03 -3.75
N ASP A 116 25.31 -0.55 -2.66
CA ASP A 116 25.78 0.23 -1.51
C ASP A 116 24.70 1.16 -0.88
N LEU A 117 23.59 0.57 -0.45
CA LEU A 117 22.50 1.30 0.22
C LEU A 117 22.94 2.04 1.49
N VAL A 118 24.05 1.63 2.11
CA VAL A 118 24.61 2.30 3.31
C VAL A 118 24.91 3.76 3.03
N GLU A 119 25.41 4.10 1.82
CA GLU A 119 25.72 5.48 1.43
C GLU A 119 24.48 6.37 1.27
N PHE A 120 23.29 5.78 1.20
CA PHE A 120 22.04 6.51 1.19
C PHE A 120 21.43 6.74 2.58
N ILE A 121 22.10 6.29 3.66
CA ILE A 121 21.68 6.58 5.03
C ILE A 121 22.19 7.95 5.43
N ASP A 122 21.28 8.93 5.52
CA ASP A 122 21.59 10.30 5.87
C ASP A 122 21.70 10.48 7.40
N ILE A 123 22.86 10.86 7.88
CA ILE A 123 23.11 11.15 9.30
C ILE A 123 23.01 12.66 9.58
N GLY A 124 23.67 13.46 8.74
CA GLY A 124 23.78 14.89 8.95
C GLY A 124 22.46 15.62 8.75
N GLY A 125 21.72 15.30 7.69
CA GLY A 125 20.43 15.88 7.37
C GLY A 125 19.39 15.59 8.45
N VAL A 126 19.31 14.35 8.91
CA VAL A 126 18.42 13.94 10.02
C VAL A 126 18.75 14.70 11.30
N THR A 127 20.05 14.88 11.61
CA THR A 127 20.49 15.62 12.79
C THR A 127 20.05 17.09 12.72
N LEU A 128 20.24 17.76 11.57
CA LEU A 128 19.82 19.15 11.35
C LEU A 128 18.31 19.31 11.52
N LEU A 129 17.53 18.44 10.86
CA LEU A 129 16.07 18.47 10.90
C LEU A 129 15.53 18.29 12.32
N ARG A 130 16.01 17.29 13.05
CA ARG A 130 15.55 17.02 14.41
C ARG A 130 15.95 18.12 15.39
N GLY A 131 17.15 18.71 15.20
CA GLY A 131 17.60 19.84 15.99
C GLY A 131 16.72 21.07 15.79
N GLY A 132 16.44 21.45 14.55
CA GLY A 132 15.57 22.58 14.21
C GLY A 132 14.12 22.34 14.64
N ALA A 133 13.58 21.15 14.41
CA ALA A 133 12.23 20.79 14.85
C ALA A 133 12.05 20.86 16.37
N LYS A 134 13.06 20.48 17.15
CA LYS A 134 13.06 20.65 18.61
C LYS A 134 12.96 22.13 19.00
N ASN A 135 13.58 23.01 18.22
CA ASN A 135 13.61 24.46 18.47
C ASN A 135 12.63 25.24 17.56
N PHE A 136 11.49 24.65 17.21
CA PHE A 136 10.50 25.22 16.28
C PHE A 136 9.97 26.59 16.67
N GLN A 137 10.03 26.95 17.94
CA GLN A 137 9.65 28.29 18.41
C GLN A 137 10.49 29.38 17.75
N ARG A 138 11.74 29.07 17.43
CA ARG A 138 12.71 30.03 16.86
C ARG A 138 13.10 29.65 15.42
N VAL A 139 13.33 28.37 15.11
CA VAL A 139 13.86 27.90 13.84
C VAL A 139 12.74 27.47 12.90
N ILE A 140 12.76 27.98 11.68
CA ILE A 140 11.91 27.47 10.58
C ILE A 140 12.58 26.22 10.03
N THR A 141 12.00 25.05 10.26
CA THR A 141 12.60 23.76 9.85
C THR A 141 11.81 23.14 8.73
N VAL A 142 12.44 23.02 7.58
CA VAL A 142 11.81 22.62 6.33
C VAL A 142 12.37 21.28 5.87
N ALA A 143 11.52 20.29 5.78
CA ALA A 143 11.84 18.96 5.28
C ALA A 143 11.18 18.77 3.90
N GLY A 144 11.97 18.95 2.84
CA GLY A 144 11.52 18.76 1.47
C GLY A 144 10.79 19.94 0.82
N LYS A 145 10.61 19.84 -0.50
CA LYS A 145 10.12 20.92 -1.38
C LYS A 145 8.70 21.38 -1.04
N SER A 146 7.79 20.45 -0.77
CA SER A 146 6.38 20.77 -0.42
C SER A 146 6.28 21.62 0.85
N ALA A 147 7.08 21.32 1.87
CA ALA A 147 7.16 22.11 3.08
C ALA A 147 7.72 23.53 2.81
N MET A 148 8.70 23.63 1.89
CA MET A 148 9.26 24.93 1.50
C MET A 148 8.24 25.81 0.77
N GLU A 149 7.39 25.26 -0.07
CA GLU A 149 6.31 26.03 -0.73
C GLU A 149 5.32 26.62 0.29
N ARG A 150 4.98 25.90 1.36
CA ARG A 150 4.14 26.42 2.46
C ARG A 150 4.81 27.60 3.14
N VAL A 151 6.11 27.49 3.45
CA VAL A 151 6.90 28.58 4.04
C VAL A 151 6.95 29.78 3.12
N MET A 152 7.22 29.58 1.83
CA MET A 152 7.28 30.66 0.85
C MET A 152 5.93 31.36 0.67
N SER A 153 4.83 30.62 0.73
CA SER A 153 3.49 31.19 0.63
C SER A 153 3.19 32.12 1.81
N GLU A 154 3.39 31.65 3.02
CA GLU A 154 3.08 32.43 4.23
C GLU A 154 4.05 33.62 4.41
N MET A 155 5.34 33.45 4.08
CA MET A 155 6.35 34.49 4.19
C MET A 155 6.11 35.68 3.22
N LYS A 156 5.36 35.49 2.12
CA LYS A 156 4.92 36.59 1.24
C LYS A 156 3.90 37.50 1.92
N GLU A 157 3.15 36.98 2.89
CA GLU A 157 2.12 37.69 3.63
C GLU A 157 2.67 38.27 4.95
N GLY A 158 3.90 37.92 5.33
CA GLY A 158 4.55 38.37 6.57
C GLY A 158 5.59 37.40 7.08
N GLU A 159 5.64 37.23 8.40
CA GLU A 159 6.54 36.25 9.03
C GLU A 159 5.86 34.90 9.18
N VAL A 160 6.66 33.81 9.14
CA VAL A 160 6.18 32.44 9.35
C VAL A 160 5.62 32.29 10.77
N SER A 161 4.36 31.96 10.87
CA SER A 161 3.64 31.81 12.14
C SER A 161 4.19 30.68 13.00
N LEU A 162 3.97 30.77 14.31
CA LEU A 162 4.31 29.69 15.23
C LEU A 162 3.53 28.41 14.93
N GLU A 163 2.31 28.54 14.43
CA GLU A 163 1.47 27.41 14.05
C GLU A 163 2.07 26.64 12.87
N LEU A 164 2.49 27.34 11.81
CA LEU A 164 3.19 26.69 10.69
C LEU A 164 4.50 26.06 11.14
N ARG A 165 5.33 26.76 11.95
CA ARG A 165 6.58 26.20 12.48
C ARG A 165 6.35 24.91 13.28
N LYS A 166 5.29 24.87 14.10
CA LYS A 166 4.90 23.67 14.86
C LYS A 166 4.46 22.53 13.93
N SER A 167 3.69 22.86 12.88
CA SER A 167 3.28 21.88 11.86
C SER A 167 4.51 21.32 11.12
N LEU A 168 5.43 22.17 10.66
CA LEU A 168 6.67 21.76 10.02
C LEU A 168 7.54 20.87 10.92
N ALA A 169 7.63 21.18 12.20
CA ALA A 169 8.36 20.36 13.17
C ALA A 169 7.72 18.96 13.32
N ALA A 170 6.39 18.89 13.34
CA ALA A 170 5.68 17.61 13.35
C ALA A 170 5.97 16.80 12.07
N ASP A 171 5.99 17.45 10.91
CA ASP A 171 6.31 16.82 9.63
C ASP A 171 7.73 16.23 9.61
N VAL A 172 8.70 16.94 10.20
CA VAL A 172 10.07 16.42 10.39
C VAL A 172 10.08 15.11 11.17
N PHE A 173 9.42 15.06 12.32
CA PHE A 173 9.39 13.84 13.14
C PHE A 173 8.65 12.70 12.45
N ARG A 174 7.58 12.98 11.70
CA ARG A 174 6.90 11.97 10.88
C ARG A 174 7.83 11.43 9.78
N MET A 175 8.48 12.34 9.03
CA MET A 175 9.37 11.95 7.94
C MET A 175 10.57 11.14 8.44
N THR A 176 11.24 11.58 9.52
CA THR A 176 12.37 10.83 10.08
C THR A 176 11.94 9.46 10.61
N SER A 177 10.75 9.33 11.18
CA SER A 177 10.20 8.04 11.62
C SER A 177 10.00 7.07 10.45
N VAL A 178 9.45 7.55 9.33
CA VAL A 178 9.28 6.73 8.10
C VAL A 178 10.63 6.36 7.51
N TYR A 179 11.58 7.29 7.50
CA TYR A 179 12.94 7.08 7.01
C TYR A 179 13.66 6.00 7.81
N ASP A 180 13.66 6.12 9.14
CA ASP A 180 14.30 5.17 10.05
C ASP A 180 13.62 3.78 9.96
N TYR A 181 12.28 3.75 9.80
CA TYR A 181 11.57 2.49 9.58
C TYR A 181 12.01 1.79 8.30
N ALA A 182 12.13 2.50 7.18
CA ALA A 182 12.58 1.92 5.92
C ALA A 182 13.99 1.32 6.02
N ILE A 183 14.91 2.03 6.68
CA ILE A 183 16.26 1.54 6.95
C ILE A 183 16.24 0.28 7.83
N SER A 184 15.45 0.30 8.90
CA SER A 184 15.36 -0.85 9.81
C SER A 184 14.81 -2.10 9.13
N GLN A 185 13.81 -1.94 8.22
CA GLN A 185 13.28 -3.07 7.45
C GLN A 185 14.32 -3.66 6.49
N TRP A 186 15.18 -2.82 5.92
CA TRP A 186 16.27 -3.29 5.07
C TRP A 186 17.38 -4.01 5.87
N LEU A 187 17.72 -3.51 7.04
CA LEU A 187 18.77 -4.10 7.90
C LEU A 187 18.31 -5.42 8.53
N ASP A 188 17.16 -5.44 9.16
CA ASP A 188 16.53 -6.60 9.78
C ASP A 188 15.04 -6.34 9.98
N GLY A 189 14.20 -6.94 9.14
CA GLY A 189 12.74 -6.84 9.24
C GLY A 189 12.13 -7.52 10.49
N LYS A 190 12.97 -8.12 11.35
CA LYS A 190 12.58 -8.81 12.59
C LYS A 190 13.08 -8.03 13.80
N GLY A 191 12.24 -7.84 14.81
CA GLY A 191 12.64 -7.12 16.00
C GLY A 191 11.63 -7.21 17.12
N SER A 192 12.05 -6.83 18.35
CA SER A 192 11.17 -6.73 19.51
C SER A 192 10.34 -5.44 19.54
N ALA A 193 10.64 -4.47 18.69
CA ALA A 193 9.91 -3.23 18.54
C ALA A 193 9.19 -3.20 17.18
N PHE A 194 7.92 -2.85 17.20
CA PHE A 194 7.13 -2.64 15.98
C PHE A 194 7.02 -1.16 15.67
N SER A 195 7.31 -0.79 14.46
CA SER A 195 7.04 0.54 13.93
C SER A 195 6.41 0.44 12.54
N ILE A 196 5.59 1.41 12.19
CA ILE A 196 5.05 1.58 10.85
C ILE A 196 4.96 3.06 10.56
N GLY A 197 5.21 3.42 9.32
CA GLY A 197 5.11 4.79 8.87
C GLY A 197 4.68 4.84 7.41
N GLY A 198 4.30 6.03 6.96
CA GLY A 198 3.95 6.26 5.57
C GLY A 198 3.73 7.74 5.32
N MET A 199 3.91 8.14 4.06
CA MET A 199 3.53 9.46 3.59
C MET A 199 2.09 9.44 3.10
N GLU A 200 1.35 10.53 3.26
CA GLU A 200 0.00 10.63 2.74
C GLU A 200 -0.02 10.36 1.23
N PHE A 201 -0.82 9.37 0.82
CA PHE A 201 -0.90 8.94 -0.57
C PHE A 201 -1.99 9.70 -1.32
N THR A 202 -3.19 9.67 -0.79
CA THR A 202 -4.33 10.40 -1.36
C THR A 202 -5.34 10.73 -0.27
N LYS A 203 -6.01 11.86 -0.44
CA LYS A 203 -7.13 12.24 0.42
C LYS A 203 -8.30 11.29 0.18
N LEU A 204 -8.88 10.78 1.25
CA LEU A 204 -10.07 9.96 1.20
C LEU A 204 -11.30 10.81 1.51
N ARG A 205 -12.40 10.48 0.88
CA ARG A 205 -13.67 11.19 1.05
C ARG A 205 -14.24 10.97 2.46
N TYR A 206 -14.14 9.74 2.98
CA TYR A 206 -14.51 9.29 4.33
C TYR A 206 -14.01 7.85 4.53
N GLY A 207 -14.14 7.29 5.72
CA GLY A 207 -13.81 5.90 6.05
C GLY A 207 -14.83 4.89 5.52
N GLU A 208 -15.06 3.81 6.26
CA GLU A 208 -16.10 2.83 5.89
C GLU A 208 -17.49 3.48 5.85
N ASN A 209 -17.73 4.42 6.75
CA ASN A 209 -18.98 5.16 6.84
C ASN A 209 -18.77 6.68 6.70
N PRO A 210 -19.77 7.44 6.22
CA PRO A 210 -19.64 8.87 5.94
C PRO A 210 -19.23 9.76 7.12
N HIS A 211 -19.45 9.33 8.35
CA HIS A 211 -19.11 10.06 9.57
C HIS A 211 -17.68 9.76 10.09
N GLN A 212 -16.96 8.87 9.45
CA GLN A 212 -15.60 8.49 9.83
C GLN A 212 -14.58 9.23 8.97
N ASP A 213 -13.70 10.01 9.59
CA ASP A 213 -12.54 10.55 8.89
C ASP A 213 -11.57 9.44 8.51
N ALA A 214 -10.96 9.55 7.33
CA ALA A 214 -10.03 8.56 6.85
C ALA A 214 -8.91 9.17 6.03
N HIS A 215 -7.75 8.56 6.16
CA HIS A 215 -6.52 8.91 5.46
C HIS A 215 -5.91 7.65 4.85
N SER A 216 -5.19 7.81 3.76
CA SER A 216 -4.36 6.76 3.18
C SER A 216 -2.90 7.17 3.18
N TYR A 217 -2.05 6.24 3.54
CA TYR A 217 -0.60 6.44 3.59
C TYR A 217 0.09 5.32 2.84
N ASN A 218 1.19 5.62 2.17
CA ASN A 218 2.07 4.60 1.60
C ASN A 218 3.50 4.80 2.10
N LEU A 219 4.18 3.71 2.36
CA LEU A 219 5.60 3.71 2.71
C LEU A 219 6.45 3.57 1.44
N PHE A 220 6.04 2.65 0.57
CA PHE A 220 6.66 2.36 -0.73
C PHE A 220 5.74 2.85 -1.86
N LEU A 221 5.92 2.29 -3.05
CA LEU A 221 5.03 2.59 -4.17
C LEU A 221 3.64 1.98 -3.91
N PRO A 222 2.56 2.71 -4.18
CA PRO A 222 1.21 2.15 -4.08
C PRO A 222 1.03 1.01 -5.09
N PHE A 223 0.12 0.09 -4.82
CA PHE A 223 -0.14 -1.06 -5.70
C PHE A 223 -0.87 -0.69 -7.01
N PHE A 224 -1.22 0.56 -7.19
CA PHE A 224 -1.87 1.09 -8.39
C PHE A 224 -1.51 2.53 -8.67
N ASP A 225 -1.64 2.92 -9.93
CA ASP A 225 -1.67 4.32 -10.36
C ASP A 225 -3.11 4.72 -10.70
N ILE A 226 -3.51 5.93 -10.34
CA ILE A 226 -4.84 6.46 -10.69
C ILE A 226 -4.75 7.08 -12.08
N LEU A 227 -5.37 6.46 -13.08
CA LEU A 227 -5.40 6.96 -14.45
C LEU A 227 -6.56 7.94 -14.68
N LYS A 228 -7.68 7.70 -13.98
CA LYS A 228 -8.86 8.54 -14.03
C LYS A 228 -9.54 8.64 -12.67
N VAL A 229 -9.82 9.87 -12.26
CA VAL A 229 -10.62 10.20 -11.09
C VAL A 229 -11.97 10.73 -11.55
N GLY A 230 -12.95 9.85 -11.77
CA GLY A 230 -14.33 10.29 -12.04
C GLY A 230 -15.01 10.85 -10.80
N LYS A 231 -14.70 10.27 -9.65
CA LYS A 231 -15.12 10.69 -8.31
C LYS A 231 -13.98 10.37 -7.34
N GLU A 232 -13.81 11.12 -6.27
CA GLU A 232 -12.78 10.85 -5.25
C GLU A 232 -12.81 9.39 -4.80
N VAL A 233 -11.61 8.83 -4.60
CA VAL A 233 -11.45 7.45 -4.12
C VAL A 233 -11.86 7.38 -2.66
N SER A 234 -12.66 6.39 -2.28
CA SER A 234 -13.05 6.16 -0.89
C SER A 234 -12.19 5.08 -0.24
N PHE A 235 -12.25 5.01 1.09
CA PHE A 235 -11.65 3.94 1.88
C PHE A 235 -12.07 2.55 1.35
N ASN A 236 -13.39 2.33 1.15
CA ASN A 236 -13.93 1.07 0.63
C ASN A 236 -13.44 0.76 -0.78
N ASN A 237 -13.27 1.79 -1.64
CA ASN A 237 -12.72 1.56 -2.98
C ASN A 237 -11.29 1.03 -2.94
N ILE A 238 -10.44 1.50 -2.02
CA ILE A 238 -9.06 0.99 -1.88
C ILE A 238 -9.06 -0.44 -1.33
N LEU A 239 -9.86 -0.72 -0.30
CA LEU A 239 -9.97 -2.07 0.27
C LEU A 239 -10.45 -3.10 -0.77
N ASP A 240 -11.52 -2.77 -1.48
CA ASP A 240 -12.10 -3.68 -2.46
C ASP A 240 -11.20 -3.80 -3.71
N ALA A 241 -10.52 -2.71 -4.13
CA ALA A 241 -9.55 -2.75 -5.21
C ALA A 241 -8.34 -3.64 -4.87
N TRP A 242 -7.84 -3.56 -3.63
CA TRP A 242 -6.78 -4.45 -3.18
C TRP A 242 -7.25 -5.91 -3.18
N GLY A 243 -8.41 -6.20 -2.59
CA GLY A 243 -8.95 -7.57 -2.57
C GLY A 243 -9.17 -8.16 -3.96
N ALA A 244 -9.63 -7.34 -4.91
CA ALA A 244 -9.82 -7.75 -6.30
C ALA A 244 -8.48 -7.97 -7.02
N TRP A 245 -7.55 -7.02 -6.89
CA TRP A 245 -6.26 -7.07 -7.59
C TRP A 245 -5.36 -8.19 -7.06
N GLU A 246 -5.28 -8.33 -5.74
CA GLU A 246 -4.50 -9.39 -5.09
C GLU A 246 -4.96 -10.79 -5.52
N LEU A 247 -6.28 -11.02 -5.57
CA LEU A 247 -6.83 -12.29 -6.06
C LEU A 247 -6.52 -12.49 -7.55
N ALA A 248 -6.67 -11.46 -8.39
CA ALA A 248 -6.34 -11.55 -9.82
C ALA A 248 -4.86 -11.86 -10.04
N LEU A 249 -3.94 -11.25 -9.28
CA LEU A 249 -2.51 -11.56 -9.34
C LEU A 249 -2.23 -13.03 -8.97
N ARG A 250 -2.86 -13.56 -7.91
CA ARG A 250 -2.70 -14.96 -7.48
C ARG A 250 -3.26 -15.96 -8.49
N LEU A 251 -4.36 -15.63 -9.15
CA LEU A 251 -4.96 -16.46 -10.20
C LEU A 251 -4.13 -16.43 -11.50
N GLY A 252 -3.31 -15.41 -11.71
CA GLY A 252 -2.38 -15.31 -12.84
C GLY A 252 -2.91 -14.47 -14.01
N LYS A 253 -2.10 -14.36 -15.07
CA LYS A 253 -2.42 -13.55 -16.24
C LYS A 253 -3.71 -14.01 -16.96
N GLY A 254 -4.50 -13.06 -17.41
CA GLY A 254 -5.79 -13.30 -18.07
C GLY A 254 -6.93 -13.62 -17.11
N SER A 255 -6.70 -13.55 -15.80
CA SER A 255 -7.77 -13.69 -14.80
C SER A 255 -8.54 -12.40 -14.59
N SER A 256 -9.80 -12.56 -14.16
CA SER A 256 -10.65 -11.46 -13.74
C SER A 256 -11.36 -11.80 -12.44
N THR A 257 -11.54 -10.78 -11.59
CA THR A 257 -12.23 -10.90 -10.31
C THR A 257 -13.19 -9.74 -10.11
N VAL A 258 -14.29 -9.98 -9.44
CA VAL A 258 -15.21 -8.93 -8.98
C VAL A 258 -15.34 -9.02 -7.48
N VAL A 259 -15.07 -7.92 -6.80
CA VAL A 259 -15.10 -7.83 -5.33
C VAL A 259 -16.06 -6.73 -4.89
N LYS A 260 -16.80 -7.01 -3.84
CA LYS A 260 -17.65 -6.05 -3.13
C LYS A 260 -17.63 -6.34 -1.64
N HIS A 261 -17.40 -5.30 -0.83
CA HIS A 261 -17.28 -5.42 0.62
C HIS A 261 -16.20 -6.43 1.05
N THR A 262 -15.05 -6.35 0.40
CA THR A 262 -13.88 -7.25 0.59
C THR A 262 -14.14 -8.74 0.30
N ALA A 263 -15.31 -9.08 -0.25
CA ALA A 263 -15.68 -10.44 -0.61
C ALA A 263 -15.71 -10.62 -2.14
N PRO A 264 -15.04 -11.64 -2.69
CA PRO A 264 -15.17 -11.97 -4.11
C PRO A 264 -16.57 -12.48 -4.40
N CYS A 265 -17.31 -11.76 -5.24
CA CYS A 265 -18.59 -12.18 -5.79
C CYS A 265 -18.44 -12.75 -7.20
N GLY A 266 -17.25 -12.72 -7.77
CA GLY A 266 -16.92 -13.35 -9.04
C GLY A 266 -15.43 -13.52 -9.24
N ALA A 267 -15.05 -14.62 -9.90
CA ALA A 267 -13.68 -14.89 -10.32
C ALA A 267 -13.68 -15.86 -11.51
N ALA A 268 -12.81 -15.60 -12.48
CA ALA A 268 -12.60 -16.48 -13.61
C ALA A 268 -11.20 -16.35 -14.22
N ILE A 269 -10.75 -17.40 -14.89
CA ILE A 269 -9.51 -17.41 -15.69
C ILE A 269 -9.83 -17.76 -17.16
N GLY A 270 -8.89 -17.42 -18.06
CA GLY A 270 -8.99 -17.77 -19.48
C GLY A 270 -9.91 -16.86 -20.29
N ALA A 271 -10.37 -17.36 -21.43
CA ALA A 271 -11.20 -16.57 -22.34
C ALA A 271 -12.52 -16.12 -21.65
N ASN A 272 -12.94 -14.90 -21.95
CA ASN A 272 -14.13 -14.26 -21.38
C ASN A 272 -14.12 -14.20 -19.85
N SER A 273 -12.93 -14.09 -19.24
CA SER A 273 -12.79 -14.05 -17.79
C SER A 273 -13.53 -12.87 -17.15
N ILE A 274 -13.60 -11.72 -17.81
CA ILE A 274 -14.33 -10.53 -17.34
C ILE A 274 -15.82 -10.81 -17.27
N GLU A 275 -16.39 -11.35 -18.35
CA GLU A 275 -17.80 -11.70 -18.45
C GLU A 275 -18.16 -12.75 -17.39
N ARG A 276 -17.41 -13.85 -17.35
CA ARG A 276 -17.62 -14.95 -16.40
C ARG A 276 -17.52 -14.49 -14.95
N ALA A 277 -16.52 -13.68 -14.62
CA ALA A 277 -16.37 -13.13 -13.26
C ALA A 277 -17.54 -12.21 -12.90
N TYR A 278 -18.00 -11.35 -13.81
CA TYR A 278 -19.16 -10.49 -13.54
C TYR A 278 -20.45 -11.30 -13.42
N GLU A 279 -20.63 -12.31 -14.26
CA GLU A 279 -21.84 -13.13 -14.30
C GLU A 279 -21.94 -14.11 -13.13
N THR A 280 -20.86 -14.39 -12.40
CA THR A 280 -20.91 -15.24 -11.19
C THR A 280 -22.04 -14.80 -10.26
N ASP A 281 -22.14 -13.51 -9.96
CA ASP A 281 -23.24 -12.91 -9.22
C ASP A 281 -23.43 -11.47 -9.72
N SER A 282 -24.16 -11.31 -10.81
CA SER A 282 -24.38 -10.01 -11.46
C SER A 282 -25.15 -9.01 -10.59
N VAL A 283 -25.90 -9.48 -9.60
CA VAL A 283 -26.60 -8.63 -8.63
C VAL A 283 -25.59 -8.01 -7.66
N SER A 284 -24.73 -8.83 -7.08
CA SER A 284 -23.67 -8.33 -6.17
C SER A 284 -22.60 -7.54 -6.92
N ALA A 285 -22.29 -7.89 -8.16
CA ALA A 285 -21.32 -7.20 -9.01
C ALA A 285 -21.72 -5.75 -9.33
N TYR A 286 -23.01 -5.41 -9.27
CA TYR A 286 -23.49 -4.05 -9.45
C TYR A 286 -22.91 -3.11 -8.40
N GLY A 287 -22.13 -2.10 -8.84
CA GLY A 287 -21.40 -1.18 -7.97
C GLY A 287 -20.17 -1.80 -7.29
N GLY A 288 -19.75 -2.97 -7.70
CA GLY A 288 -18.52 -3.61 -7.25
C GLY A 288 -17.27 -3.09 -7.96
N ILE A 289 -16.15 -3.72 -7.66
CA ILE A 289 -14.84 -3.45 -8.27
C ILE A 289 -14.42 -4.64 -9.11
N LEU A 290 -14.10 -4.38 -10.37
CA LEU A 290 -13.54 -5.36 -11.30
C LEU A 290 -12.02 -5.22 -11.34
N ALA A 291 -11.31 -6.34 -11.16
CA ALA A 291 -9.89 -6.44 -11.51
C ALA A 291 -9.70 -7.38 -12.71
N HIS A 292 -8.80 -7.00 -13.61
CA HIS A 292 -8.36 -7.84 -14.72
C HIS A 292 -6.84 -7.87 -14.80
N ASN A 293 -6.24 -9.04 -14.61
CA ASN A 293 -4.78 -9.21 -14.74
C ASN A 293 -4.39 -9.37 -16.21
N GLY A 294 -4.57 -8.30 -16.95
CA GLY A 294 -4.32 -8.19 -18.40
C GLY A 294 -4.66 -6.78 -18.89
N VAL A 295 -4.56 -6.59 -20.19
CA VAL A 295 -4.91 -5.33 -20.84
C VAL A 295 -6.40 -5.32 -21.19
N ILE A 296 -7.12 -4.28 -20.78
CA ILE A 296 -8.51 -4.07 -21.18
C ILE A 296 -8.53 -3.43 -22.57
N ASP A 297 -9.13 -4.12 -23.53
CA ASP A 297 -9.29 -3.71 -24.93
C ASP A 297 -10.75 -3.37 -25.30
N SER A 298 -10.96 -3.00 -26.56
CA SER A 298 -12.28 -2.64 -27.08
C SER A 298 -13.31 -3.77 -27.02
N ASN A 299 -12.89 -5.05 -27.04
CA ASN A 299 -13.81 -6.18 -26.94
C ASN A 299 -14.38 -6.25 -25.51
N HIS A 300 -13.52 -6.11 -24.51
CA HIS A 300 -13.93 -6.05 -23.12
C HIS A 300 -14.88 -4.87 -22.83
N VAL A 301 -14.62 -3.71 -23.46
CA VAL A 301 -15.49 -2.54 -23.29
C VAL A 301 -16.90 -2.79 -23.83
N SER A 302 -17.05 -3.58 -24.87
CA SER A 302 -18.37 -3.93 -25.41
C SER A 302 -19.29 -4.55 -24.36
N PHE A 303 -18.74 -5.34 -23.44
CA PHE A 303 -19.45 -5.89 -22.29
C PHE A 303 -19.57 -4.87 -21.14
N LEU A 304 -18.46 -4.15 -20.82
CA LEU A 304 -18.35 -3.28 -19.65
C LEU A 304 -19.15 -1.97 -19.78
N LYS A 305 -19.44 -1.51 -20.99
CA LYS A 305 -20.10 -0.21 -21.25
C LYS A 305 -21.45 -0.06 -20.52
N ASP A 306 -22.22 -1.15 -20.41
CA ASP A 306 -23.55 -1.15 -19.80
C ASP A 306 -23.54 -1.61 -18.33
N LYS A 307 -22.38 -1.96 -17.79
CA LYS A 307 -22.23 -2.39 -16.39
C LYS A 307 -21.95 -1.19 -15.48
N TYR A 308 -22.56 -1.19 -14.31
CA TYR A 308 -22.24 -0.21 -13.27
C TYR A 308 -21.18 -0.79 -12.34
N LEU A 309 -19.97 -0.24 -12.46
CA LEU A 309 -18.82 -0.54 -11.60
C LEU A 309 -18.29 0.76 -11.02
N GLU A 310 -17.82 0.76 -9.78
CA GLU A 310 -17.21 1.93 -9.17
C GLU A 310 -15.73 2.10 -9.54
N VAL A 311 -15.01 0.98 -9.67
CA VAL A 311 -13.60 0.95 -10.02
C VAL A 311 -13.36 -0.19 -10.99
N ILE A 312 -12.50 0.04 -11.97
CA ILE A 312 -11.85 -1.01 -12.74
C ILE A 312 -10.35 -0.86 -12.53
N ILE A 313 -9.68 -1.96 -12.16
CA ILE A 313 -8.23 -2.05 -12.05
C ILE A 313 -7.72 -3.10 -13.02
N ALA A 314 -6.76 -2.73 -13.87
CA ALA A 314 -6.17 -3.63 -14.87
C ALA A 314 -4.66 -3.40 -14.98
N THR A 315 -3.93 -4.34 -15.59
CA THR A 315 -2.50 -4.14 -15.89
C THR A 315 -2.30 -2.93 -16.78
N ASP A 316 -3.15 -2.76 -17.78
CA ASP A 316 -3.21 -1.55 -18.64
C ASP A 316 -4.54 -1.49 -19.41
N TYR A 317 -4.71 -0.43 -20.21
CA TYR A 317 -5.86 -0.21 -21.07
C TYR A 317 -5.37 0.16 -22.46
N ASP A 318 -5.94 -0.43 -23.53
CA ASP A 318 -5.69 0.13 -24.83
C ASP A 318 -6.33 1.53 -24.97
N ARG A 319 -5.83 2.33 -25.90
CA ARG A 319 -6.25 3.72 -26.06
C ARG A 319 -7.76 3.83 -26.32
N ALA A 320 -8.30 2.97 -27.18
CA ALA A 320 -9.71 3.04 -27.55
C ALA A 320 -10.62 2.60 -26.39
N ALA A 321 -10.20 1.60 -25.61
CA ALA A 321 -10.90 1.17 -24.41
C ALA A 321 -10.89 2.28 -23.35
N PHE A 322 -9.74 2.89 -23.11
CA PHE A 322 -9.62 3.99 -22.16
C PHE A 322 -10.54 5.15 -22.52
N GLU A 323 -10.51 5.63 -23.78
CA GLU A 323 -11.34 6.74 -24.26
C GLU A 323 -12.86 6.47 -24.13
N GLN A 324 -13.28 5.20 -24.24
CA GLN A 324 -14.68 4.82 -24.06
C GLN A 324 -15.08 4.76 -22.56
N LEU A 325 -14.24 4.14 -21.71
CA LEU A 325 -14.49 4.02 -20.28
C LEU A 325 -14.37 5.38 -19.58
N ASP A 326 -13.53 6.28 -20.09
CA ASP A 326 -13.37 7.64 -19.57
C ASP A 326 -14.65 8.47 -19.61
N LYS A 327 -15.57 8.18 -20.53
CA LYS A 327 -16.88 8.85 -20.62
C LYS A 327 -17.80 8.54 -19.44
N LYS A 328 -17.53 7.49 -18.67
CA LYS A 328 -18.32 7.12 -17.47
C LYS A 328 -17.96 7.99 -16.28
N LYS A 329 -18.77 9.00 -15.98
CA LYS A 329 -18.48 10.07 -15.00
C LYS A 329 -18.10 9.59 -13.59
N ASN A 330 -18.65 8.48 -13.13
CA ASN A 330 -18.45 7.99 -11.75
C ASN A 330 -17.42 6.85 -11.66
N LEU A 331 -16.92 6.35 -12.80
CA LEU A 331 -15.96 5.26 -12.86
C LEU A 331 -14.54 5.75 -12.59
N ARG A 332 -13.79 5.03 -11.77
CA ARG A 332 -12.35 5.21 -11.56
C ARG A 332 -11.61 4.15 -12.34
N LEU A 333 -10.58 4.55 -13.07
CA LEU A 333 -9.69 3.63 -13.80
C LEU A 333 -8.34 3.62 -13.10
N LEU A 334 -7.92 2.44 -12.67
CA LEU A 334 -6.67 2.22 -11.99
C LEU A 334 -5.78 1.31 -12.83
N ARG A 335 -4.48 1.61 -12.88
CA ARG A 335 -3.48 0.71 -13.42
C ARG A 335 -2.82 -0.02 -12.27
N GLY A 336 -3.06 -1.32 -12.16
CA GLY A 336 -2.49 -2.19 -11.14
C GLY A 336 -1.05 -2.56 -11.45
N LYS A 337 -0.22 -2.69 -10.43
CA LYS A 337 1.17 -3.11 -10.56
C LYS A 337 1.29 -4.62 -10.34
N GLU A 338 2.08 -5.29 -11.17
CA GLU A 338 2.32 -6.74 -11.04
C GLU A 338 3.21 -7.03 -9.83
N GLU A 339 4.23 -6.20 -9.61
CA GLU A 339 5.09 -6.28 -8.43
C GLU A 339 4.58 -5.34 -7.36
N VAL A 340 4.16 -5.88 -6.24
CA VAL A 340 3.63 -5.12 -5.12
C VAL A 340 4.46 -5.36 -3.87
N TYR A 341 5.05 -4.29 -3.34
CA TYR A 341 5.68 -4.32 -2.03
C TYR A 341 4.59 -4.28 -0.95
N THR A 342 4.44 -5.38 -0.22
CA THR A 342 3.45 -5.46 0.86
C THR A 342 4.11 -5.22 2.22
N ILE A 343 3.52 -4.34 3.01
CA ILE A 343 3.75 -4.33 4.45
C ILE A 343 3.06 -5.55 5.08
N PRO A 344 3.44 -6.01 6.26
CA PRO A 344 2.73 -7.08 6.95
C PRO A 344 1.21 -6.81 7.08
N ASP A 345 0.39 -7.85 7.22
CA ASP A 345 -1.02 -7.68 7.58
C ASP A 345 -1.12 -7.20 9.03
N ILE A 346 -1.66 -6.00 9.21
CA ILE A 346 -1.70 -5.29 10.49
C ILE A 346 -3.14 -5.03 10.88
N ARG A 347 -3.50 -5.43 12.09
CA ARG A 347 -4.85 -5.22 12.65
C ARG A 347 -4.79 -4.55 14.00
N SER A 348 -5.58 -3.52 14.18
CA SER A 348 -5.80 -2.92 15.50
C SER A 348 -6.92 -3.64 16.25
N VAL A 349 -6.65 -4.05 17.47
CA VAL A 349 -7.61 -4.70 18.37
C VAL A 349 -7.56 -3.98 19.72
N GLY A 350 -8.46 -3.03 19.92
CA GLY A 350 -8.40 -2.13 21.07
C GLY A 350 -7.09 -1.31 21.05
N ASN A 351 -6.23 -1.53 22.05
CA ASN A 351 -4.90 -0.91 22.15
C ASN A 351 -3.75 -1.86 21.77
N ILE A 352 -4.05 -3.01 21.17
CA ILE A 352 -3.08 -3.99 20.70
C ILE A 352 -3.00 -3.95 19.19
N ILE A 353 -1.80 -4.11 18.65
CA ILE A 353 -1.56 -4.29 17.21
C ILE A 353 -1.18 -5.75 16.99
N LEU A 354 -1.94 -6.44 16.16
CA LEU A 354 -1.60 -7.76 15.66
C LEU A 354 -0.91 -7.64 14.32
N VAL A 355 0.19 -8.36 14.16
CA VAL A 355 1.01 -8.34 12.94
C VAL A 355 1.22 -9.79 12.48
N GLN A 356 1.00 -10.05 11.20
CA GLN A 356 1.26 -11.36 10.60
C GLN A 356 1.74 -11.20 9.15
N ASP A 357 2.37 -12.23 8.63
CA ASP A 357 2.66 -12.31 7.21
C ASP A 357 1.37 -12.50 6.40
N TRP A 358 1.36 -11.95 5.17
CA TRP A 358 0.31 -12.26 4.21
C TRP A 358 0.32 -13.75 3.85
N ASN A 359 -0.87 -14.33 3.70
CA ASN A 359 -1.03 -15.69 3.18
C ASN A 359 -0.69 -15.70 1.68
N LYS A 360 0.61 -15.77 1.38
CA LYS A 360 1.13 -15.73 0.02
C LYS A 360 0.74 -16.97 -0.78
N LYS A 361 0.88 -16.90 -2.11
CA LYS A 361 0.74 -18.06 -2.97
C LYS A 361 1.83 -19.08 -2.60
N SER A 362 1.41 -20.27 -2.22
CA SER A 362 2.28 -21.44 -1.99
C SER A 362 2.00 -22.49 -3.06
N GLU A 363 2.94 -23.38 -3.29
CA GLU A 363 2.67 -24.57 -4.11
C GLU A 363 1.68 -25.46 -3.34
N LEU A 364 0.45 -25.49 -3.81
CA LEU A 364 -0.63 -26.23 -3.15
C LEU A 364 -0.36 -27.74 -3.21
N GLN A 365 -0.14 -28.33 -2.03
CA GLN A 365 0.01 -29.78 -1.90
C GLN A 365 -1.35 -30.42 -1.70
N VAL A 366 -1.74 -31.23 -2.67
CA VAL A 366 -3.00 -31.97 -2.67
C VAL A 366 -2.75 -33.46 -2.76
N GLU A 367 -3.63 -34.25 -2.15
CA GLU A 367 -3.54 -35.70 -2.14
C GLU A 367 -4.95 -36.29 -2.33
N PRO A 368 -5.21 -37.05 -3.42
CA PRO A 368 -6.47 -37.76 -3.57
C PRO A 368 -6.66 -38.76 -2.42
N LYS A 369 -7.79 -38.67 -1.73
CA LYS A 369 -8.15 -39.58 -0.61
C LYS A 369 -9.19 -40.58 -1.00
N THR A 370 -10.13 -40.20 -1.87
CA THR A 370 -11.12 -41.13 -2.45
C THR A 370 -11.26 -40.83 -3.95
N GLY A 371 -11.47 -41.88 -4.75
CA GLY A 371 -11.59 -41.76 -6.20
C GLY A 371 -10.31 -41.31 -6.90
N SER A 372 -10.40 -41.10 -8.20
CA SER A 372 -9.28 -40.62 -9.05
C SER A 372 -9.69 -39.31 -9.70
N PRO A 373 -9.23 -38.17 -9.20
CA PRO A 373 -9.50 -36.87 -9.83
C PRO A 373 -8.75 -36.75 -11.16
N THR A 374 -9.35 -36.09 -12.15
CA THR A 374 -8.68 -35.72 -13.39
C THR A 374 -7.82 -34.45 -13.22
N ASP A 375 -6.99 -34.12 -14.20
CA ASP A 375 -6.17 -32.92 -14.17
C ASP A 375 -7.03 -31.64 -14.16
N GLU A 376 -8.20 -31.65 -14.80
CA GLU A 376 -9.16 -30.55 -14.80
C GLU A 376 -9.72 -30.33 -13.38
N ILE A 377 -10.09 -31.40 -12.67
CA ILE A 377 -10.53 -31.28 -11.26
C ILE A 377 -9.41 -30.74 -10.38
N LEU A 378 -8.18 -31.18 -10.57
CA LEU A 378 -7.03 -30.65 -9.82
C LEU A 378 -6.74 -29.18 -10.15
N ALA A 379 -6.96 -28.75 -11.40
CA ALA A 379 -6.86 -27.34 -11.79
C ALA A 379 -7.97 -26.51 -11.10
N ASP A 380 -9.19 -27.01 -11.05
CA ASP A 380 -10.30 -26.37 -10.34
C ASP A 380 -10.05 -26.31 -8.82
N VAL A 381 -9.45 -27.33 -8.23
CA VAL A 381 -9.04 -27.30 -6.81
C VAL A 381 -8.03 -26.16 -6.57
N ARG A 382 -7.01 -26.01 -7.44
CA ARG A 382 -6.03 -24.92 -7.31
C ARG A 382 -6.69 -23.55 -7.47
N PHE A 383 -7.54 -23.37 -8.45
CA PHE A 383 -8.30 -22.13 -8.66
C PHE A 383 -9.21 -21.83 -7.45
N GLY A 384 -10.02 -22.79 -7.02
CA GLY A 384 -10.93 -22.64 -5.89
C GLY A 384 -10.20 -22.35 -4.57
N TRP A 385 -9.00 -22.92 -4.40
CA TRP A 385 -8.15 -22.66 -3.24
C TRP A 385 -7.73 -21.19 -3.15
N GLU A 386 -7.30 -20.58 -4.26
CA GLU A 386 -6.98 -19.16 -4.26
C GLU A 386 -8.20 -18.28 -4.01
N VAL A 387 -9.39 -18.72 -4.46
CA VAL A 387 -10.64 -18.01 -4.20
C VAL A 387 -11.01 -18.07 -2.71
N VAL A 388 -10.99 -19.26 -2.07
CA VAL A 388 -11.39 -19.36 -0.64
C VAL A 388 -10.45 -18.62 0.29
N LYS A 389 -9.16 -18.47 -0.05
CA LYS A 389 -8.23 -17.59 0.66
C LYS A 389 -8.69 -16.12 0.74
N SER A 390 -9.53 -15.69 -0.19
CA SER A 390 -10.06 -14.32 -0.26
C SER A 390 -11.43 -14.16 0.42
N ILE A 391 -12.01 -15.22 0.91
CA ILE A 391 -13.35 -15.22 1.56
C ILE A 391 -13.17 -15.33 3.07
N LYS A 392 -13.97 -14.58 3.83
CA LYS A 392 -14.00 -14.73 5.30
C LYS A 392 -14.42 -16.13 5.72
N SER A 393 -13.70 -16.70 6.66
CA SER A 393 -13.98 -18.02 7.24
C SER A 393 -15.31 -18.06 8.03
N ASN A 394 -16.01 -19.20 8.11
CA ASN A 394 -15.74 -20.40 7.31
C ASN A 394 -16.10 -20.16 5.86
N ALA A 395 -15.29 -20.62 4.92
CA ALA A 395 -15.45 -20.32 3.51
C ALA A 395 -15.46 -21.58 2.64
N VAL A 396 -16.33 -21.57 1.63
CA VAL A 396 -16.35 -22.55 0.55
C VAL A 396 -16.57 -21.86 -0.80
N ALA A 397 -16.03 -22.46 -1.86
CA ALA A 397 -16.25 -22.03 -3.23
C ALA A 397 -16.66 -23.23 -4.09
N ILE A 398 -17.66 -23.08 -4.94
CA ILE A 398 -18.05 -24.05 -5.98
C ILE A 398 -17.47 -23.51 -7.28
N VAL A 399 -16.65 -24.32 -7.93
CA VAL A 399 -15.89 -23.91 -9.11
C VAL A 399 -15.97 -24.96 -10.20
N LYS A 400 -15.84 -24.53 -11.47
CA LYS A 400 -15.73 -25.38 -12.62
C LYS A 400 -15.02 -24.67 -13.76
N ASP A 401 -14.09 -25.34 -14.43
CA ASP A 401 -13.36 -24.84 -15.58
C ASP A 401 -12.74 -23.46 -15.33
N GLY A 402 -12.12 -23.29 -14.15
CA GLY A 402 -11.53 -22.02 -13.74
C GLY A 402 -12.52 -20.87 -13.59
N TRP A 403 -13.76 -21.16 -13.24
CA TRP A 403 -14.83 -20.20 -12.96
C TRP A 403 -15.45 -20.42 -11.59
N LEU A 404 -15.59 -19.37 -10.81
CA LEU A 404 -16.35 -19.37 -9.57
C LEU A 404 -17.87 -19.39 -9.89
N LEU A 405 -18.52 -20.50 -9.61
CA LEU A 405 -19.97 -20.64 -9.84
C LEU A 405 -20.77 -20.03 -8.70
N SER A 406 -20.31 -20.22 -7.46
CA SER A 406 -20.85 -19.58 -6.26
C SER A 406 -19.92 -19.74 -5.08
N SER A 407 -20.19 -19.01 -4.00
CA SER A 407 -19.45 -19.10 -2.76
C SER A 407 -20.33 -18.93 -1.53
N GLY A 408 -19.87 -19.45 -0.40
CA GLY A 408 -20.42 -19.19 0.93
C GLY A 408 -19.27 -18.86 1.89
N GLY A 409 -19.44 -17.84 2.72
CA GLY A 409 -18.38 -17.42 3.64
C GLY A 409 -18.90 -16.60 4.81
N GLY A 410 -18.03 -16.35 5.79
CA GLY A 410 -18.32 -15.54 6.97
C GLY A 410 -19.31 -16.19 7.94
N GLN A 411 -19.51 -17.50 7.86
CA GLN A 411 -20.45 -18.21 8.73
C GLN A 411 -19.74 -18.81 9.95
N PRO A 412 -20.37 -18.74 11.15
CA PRO A 412 -19.79 -19.33 12.36
C PRO A 412 -19.55 -20.83 12.25
N ASN A 413 -20.37 -21.54 11.51
CA ASN A 413 -20.18 -22.95 11.23
C ASN A 413 -20.02 -23.23 9.73
N ARG A 414 -19.32 -24.31 9.38
CA ARG A 414 -18.97 -24.63 7.99
C ARG A 414 -20.15 -25.13 7.18
N VAL A 415 -21.06 -25.88 7.80
CA VAL A 415 -22.24 -26.44 7.12
C VAL A 415 -23.13 -25.33 6.58
N ASP A 416 -23.24 -24.18 7.25
CA ASP A 416 -24.03 -23.06 6.75
C ASP A 416 -23.37 -22.35 5.56
N SER A 417 -22.02 -22.29 5.53
CA SER A 417 -21.30 -21.84 4.34
C SER A 417 -21.57 -22.76 3.14
N VAL A 418 -21.57 -24.06 3.35
CA VAL A 418 -21.91 -25.05 2.32
C VAL A 418 -23.33 -24.84 1.83
N LYS A 419 -24.34 -24.78 2.73
CA LYS A 419 -25.73 -24.51 2.39
C LYS A 419 -25.90 -23.23 1.57
N LEU A 420 -25.21 -22.15 1.98
CA LEU A 420 -25.27 -20.88 1.29
C LEU A 420 -24.73 -20.98 -0.13
N ALA A 421 -23.57 -21.60 -0.33
CA ALA A 421 -22.97 -21.79 -1.65
C ALA A 421 -23.86 -22.66 -2.55
N LEU A 422 -24.37 -23.80 -2.04
CA LEU A 422 -25.25 -24.68 -2.78
C LEU A 422 -26.57 -24.01 -3.16
N SER A 423 -27.19 -23.27 -2.24
CA SER A 423 -28.42 -22.53 -2.50
C SER A 423 -28.25 -21.50 -3.61
N ARG A 424 -27.16 -20.73 -3.57
CA ARG A 424 -26.83 -19.75 -4.61
C ARG A 424 -26.59 -20.41 -5.97
N ALA A 425 -25.77 -21.47 -6.01
CA ALA A 425 -25.51 -22.19 -7.23
C ALA A 425 -26.79 -22.77 -7.84
N LYS A 426 -27.68 -23.34 -7.00
CA LYS A 426 -28.98 -23.87 -7.42
C LYS A 426 -29.88 -22.80 -8.01
N ASN A 427 -30.00 -21.66 -7.34
CA ASN A 427 -30.83 -20.53 -7.80
C ASN A 427 -30.37 -19.97 -9.14
N LEU A 428 -29.08 -20.08 -9.45
CA LEU A 428 -28.48 -19.66 -10.70
C LEU A 428 -28.43 -20.75 -11.78
N GLY A 429 -28.97 -21.96 -11.49
CA GLY A 429 -28.93 -23.12 -12.40
C GLY A 429 -27.52 -23.61 -12.69
N ARG A 430 -26.59 -23.51 -11.73
CA ARG A 430 -25.15 -23.82 -11.89
C ARG A 430 -24.68 -25.03 -11.11
N ILE A 431 -25.60 -25.83 -10.61
CA ILE A 431 -25.23 -27.13 -10.04
C ILE A 431 -24.87 -28.07 -11.19
N ASP A 432 -23.68 -28.64 -11.10
CA ASP A 432 -23.12 -29.55 -12.10
C ASP A 432 -22.33 -30.66 -11.39
N GLU A 433 -22.48 -31.91 -11.79
CA GLU A 433 -21.82 -33.03 -11.14
C GLU A 433 -20.28 -32.96 -11.27
N SER A 434 -19.78 -32.33 -12.34
CA SER A 434 -18.35 -32.13 -12.56
C SER A 434 -17.77 -30.92 -11.81
N ALA A 435 -18.62 -30.06 -11.20
CA ALA A 435 -18.16 -28.97 -10.38
C ALA A 435 -17.41 -29.48 -9.14
N THR A 436 -16.49 -28.66 -8.64
CA THR A 436 -15.69 -28.96 -7.45
C THR A 436 -16.01 -27.96 -6.34
N LEU A 437 -16.35 -28.50 -5.15
CA LEU A 437 -16.44 -27.65 -3.94
C LEU A 437 -15.11 -27.65 -3.21
N VAL A 438 -14.57 -26.47 -2.97
CA VAL A 438 -13.30 -26.26 -2.24
C VAL A 438 -13.59 -25.54 -0.92
N SER A 439 -13.01 -26.02 0.19
CA SER A 439 -13.19 -25.49 1.53
C SER A 439 -11.88 -24.93 2.12
N ASP A 440 -11.96 -23.83 2.87
CA ASP A 440 -10.81 -23.21 3.54
C ASP A 440 -10.29 -23.96 4.77
N GLY A 441 -11.04 -24.94 5.25
CA GLY A 441 -10.72 -25.79 6.40
C GLY A 441 -11.41 -27.16 6.34
N PHE A 442 -11.07 -28.04 7.27
CA PHE A 442 -11.61 -29.41 7.35
C PHE A 442 -13.12 -29.42 7.63
N PHE A 443 -13.77 -30.51 7.24
CA PHE A 443 -15.15 -30.81 7.63
C PHE A 443 -15.14 -31.51 8.99
N PRO A 444 -15.79 -30.95 10.03
CA PRO A 444 -15.81 -31.58 11.35
C PRO A 444 -16.71 -32.78 11.44
N PHE A 445 -17.67 -32.94 10.50
CA PHE A 445 -18.66 -33.99 10.42
C PHE A 445 -18.97 -34.34 8.95
N ALA A 446 -19.59 -35.51 8.71
CA ALA A 446 -19.95 -35.93 7.38
C ALA A 446 -21.16 -35.18 6.78
N ASP A 447 -21.92 -34.45 7.60
CA ASP A 447 -23.15 -33.73 7.21
C ASP A 447 -22.94 -32.78 6.01
N SER A 448 -21.80 -32.07 5.99
CA SER A 448 -21.46 -31.18 4.89
C SER A 448 -21.20 -31.95 3.59
N VAL A 449 -20.52 -33.09 3.66
CA VAL A 449 -20.23 -33.95 2.51
C VAL A 449 -21.52 -34.58 1.96
N GLU A 450 -22.43 -34.96 2.86
CA GLU A 450 -23.75 -35.46 2.50
C GLU A 450 -24.57 -34.43 1.72
N LEU A 451 -24.66 -33.20 2.23
CA LEU A 451 -25.32 -32.06 1.55
C LEU A 451 -24.75 -31.79 0.16
N ILE A 452 -23.41 -31.81 0.04
CA ILE A 452 -22.73 -31.63 -1.25
C ILE A 452 -23.13 -32.73 -2.22
N ARG A 453 -23.13 -34.00 -1.79
CA ARG A 453 -23.52 -35.13 -2.62
C ARG A 453 -24.98 -35.07 -3.04
N GLU A 454 -25.88 -34.76 -2.12
CA GLU A 454 -27.32 -34.59 -2.41
C GLU A 454 -27.59 -33.46 -3.41
N SER A 455 -26.75 -32.45 -3.47
CA SER A 455 -26.85 -31.37 -4.47
C SER A 455 -26.51 -31.84 -5.89
N GLY A 456 -25.83 -32.98 -6.05
CA GLY A 456 -25.34 -33.50 -7.31
C GLY A 456 -23.85 -33.29 -7.56
N ILE A 457 -23.13 -32.52 -6.72
CA ILE A 457 -21.68 -32.32 -6.84
C ILE A 457 -20.96 -33.57 -6.32
N THR A 458 -19.95 -34.02 -7.06
CA THR A 458 -19.20 -35.26 -6.74
C THR A 458 -17.73 -35.01 -6.37
N ASN A 459 -17.21 -33.80 -6.57
CA ASN A 459 -15.81 -33.46 -6.29
C ASN A 459 -15.70 -32.48 -5.12
N VAL A 460 -14.89 -32.84 -4.13
CA VAL A 460 -14.68 -32.04 -2.91
C VAL A 460 -13.18 -31.94 -2.61
N ALA A 461 -12.73 -30.76 -2.27
CA ALA A 461 -11.37 -30.54 -1.78
C ALA A 461 -11.41 -29.78 -0.45
N ALA A 462 -10.70 -30.28 0.55
CA ALA A 462 -10.64 -29.65 1.87
C ALA A 462 -9.35 -30.01 2.61
N PRO A 463 -8.89 -29.14 3.52
CA PRO A 463 -7.91 -29.52 4.53
C PRO A 463 -8.35 -30.73 5.33
N LEU A 464 -7.37 -31.49 5.79
CA LEU A 464 -7.54 -32.59 6.75
C LEU A 464 -6.91 -32.20 8.09
N GLY A 465 -7.18 -32.96 9.15
CA GLY A 465 -6.65 -32.73 10.51
C GLY A 465 -7.75 -32.73 11.58
N SER A 466 -8.99 -33.12 11.21
CA SER A 466 -10.05 -33.39 12.16
C SER A 466 -9.91 -34.79 12.76
N ILE A 467 -10.32 -34.94 14.01
CA ILE A 467 -10.45 -36.27 14.67
C ILE A 467 -11.38 -37.19 13.89
N ARG A 468 -12.32 -36.64 13.11
CA ARG A 468 -13.32 -37.37 12.36
C ARG A 468 -13.03 -37.46 10.86
N ASP A 469 -11.82 -37.20 10.42
CA ASP A 469 -11.46 -37.30 9.00
C ASP A 469 -11.77 -38.69 8.42
N SER A 470 -11.54 -39.75 9.20
CA SER A 470 -11.88 -41.13 8.77
C SER A 470 -13.36 -41.32 8.48
N GLU A 471 -14.26 -40.77 9.30
CA GLU A 471 -15.71 -40.80 9.13
C GLU A 471 -16.12 -40.05 7.87
N VAL A 472 -15.57 -38.86 7.67
CA VAL A 472 -15.83 -38.00 6.50
C VAL A 472 -15.37 -38.67 5.21
N LEU A 473 -14.15 -39.25 5.20
CA LEU A 473 -13.60 -39.94 4.04
C LEU A 473 -14.33 -41.24 3.73
N GLU A 474 -14.75 -42.03 4.74
CA GLU A 474 -15.55 -43.21 4.56
C GLU A 474 -16.92 -42.88 3.93
N HIS A 475 -17.57 -41.81 4.39
CA HIS A 475 -18.82 -41.33 3.81
C HIS A 475 -18.64 -40.92 2.34
N ALA A 476 -17.60 -40.13 2.04
CA ALA A 476 -17.28 -39.71 0.68
C ALA A 476 -17.04 -40.91 -0.25
N GLN A 477 -16.29 -41.90 0.23
CA GLN A 477 -16.02 -43.13 -0.52
C GLN A 477 -17.29 -43.96 -0.81
N LYS A 478 -18.14 -44.19 0.21
CA LYS A 478 -19.41 -44.89 0.07
C LYS A 478 -20.37 -44.19 -0.90
N SER A 479 -20.31 -42.88 -0.94
CA SER A 479 -21.15 -42.04 -1.82
C SER A 479 -20.56 -41.85 -3.23
N GLY A 480 -19.43 -42.49 -3.55
CA GLY A 480 -18.76 -42.37 -4.85
C GLY A 480 -18.17 -41.01 -5.15
N MET A 481 -17.92 -40.20 -4.12
CA MET A 481 -17.32 -38.86 -4.27
C MET A 481 -15.80 -38.93 -4.37
N LYS A 482 -15.22 -38.00 -5.11
CA LYS A 482 -13.78 -37.78 -5.14
C LYS A 482 -13.44 -36.73 -4.08
N PHE A 483 -12.73 -37.14 -3.04
CA PHE A 483 -12.25 -36.25 -1.99
C PHE A 483 -10.74 -36.01 -2.12
N ILE A 484 -10.36 -34.73 -2.27
CA ILE A 484 -8.98 -34.30 -2.39
C ILE A 484 -8.58 -33.64 -1.07
N GLY A 485 -7.64 -34.23 -0.37
CA GLY A 485 -7.06 -33.68 0.85
C GLY A 485 -6.07 -32.55 0.53
N ILE A 486 -6.16 -31.46 1.27
CA ILE A 486 -5.25 -30.33 1.21
C ILE A 486 -4.41 -30.30 2.50
N ARG A 487 -3.10 -30.04 2.41
CA ARG A 487 -2.23 -30.08 3.60
C ARG A 487 -2.37 -28.86 4.52
N GLU A 488 -2.65 -27.70 3.97
CA GLU A 488 -2.75 -26.44 4.70
C GLU A 488 -4.20 -25.95 4.81
N ARG A 489 -4.48 -25.08 5.78
CA ARG A 489 -5.76 -24.37 5.91
C ARG A 489 -5.61 -22.92 5.47
N ALA A 490 -6.72 -22.29 5.06
CA ALA A 490 -6.73 -20.92 4.51
C ALA A 490 -7.68 -19.97 5.26
N PHE A 491 -7.66 -20.00 6.58
CA PHE A 491 -8.53 -19.14 7.38
C PHE A 491 -8.22 -17.65 7.17
N ARG A 492 -9.28 -16.86 7.01
CA ARG A 492 -9.27 -15.40 6.94
C ARG A 492 -10.34 -14.84 7.89
N HIS A 493 -9.94 -13.99 8.81
CA HIS A 493 -10.83 -13.34 9.79
C HIS A 493 -11.03 -11.86 9.50
#